data_1adf2a5b12e463aa06baf06318ae5182
#
_entry.id   1adf2a5b12e463aa06baf06318ae5182
#
_cell.length_a   1.000
_cell.length_b   1.000
_cell.length_c   1.000
_cell.angle_alpha   90.00
_cell.angle_beta   90.00
_cell.angle_gamma   90.00
#
_symmetry.space_group_name_H-M   'P 1'
#
loop_
_entity.id
_entity.type
_entity.pdbx_description
1 polymer ?
#
loop_
_entity_poly.entity_id
_entity_poly.type
_entity_poly.pdbx_seq_one_letter_code
_entity_poly.pdbx_strand_id
1 'polypeptide(L)'
;MNKIRFSHVWDKLNDPQFTTIRSWNQEKEDYYRRCIGQEFQVWKAKEAYPFRLEYVICHAYLLDIQVVDPKNIPLGVLQKDVTFNGSIERTWIDRIMKNKTVLLLAFSKQRKGQQRLPIGRVC
;
A
#
# COMPACT_ATOMS: atom_id res chain seq x y z
N MET A 1 -4.92 -0.27 -16.81
CA MET A 1 -4.34 0.38 -15.64
C MET A 1 -4.30 -0.58 -14.46
N ASN A 2 -3.19 -0.56 -13.72
CA ASN A 2 -3.03 -1.42 -12.55
C ASN A 2 -3.97 -1.00 -11.43
N LYS A 3 -4.43 -1.97 -10.67
CA LYS A 3 -5.36 -1.73 -9.56
C LYS A 3 -4.84 -2.41 -8.29
N ILE A 4 -5.04 -1.75 -7.16
CA ILE A 4 -4.80 -2.35 -5.85
C ILE A 4 -6.03 -2.12 -4.98
N ARG A 5 -6.42 -3.15 -4.22
CA ARG A 5 -7.68 -3.14 -3.48
C ARG A 5 -7.44 -3.06 -1.99
N PHE A 6 -8.30 -2.31 -1.31
CA PHE A 6 -8.35 -2.25 0.15
C PHE A 6 -9.77 -2.47 0.62
N SER A 7 -9.94 -3.29 1.65
CA SER A 7 -11.25 -3.51 2.25
C SER A 7 -11.66 -2.35 3.16
N HIS A 8 -10.70 -1.54 3.58
CA HIS A 8 -10.93 -0.37 4.43
C HIS A 8 -10.26 0.84 3.81
N VAL A 9 -10.87 2.01 4.02
CA VAL A 9 -10.19 3.26 3.69
C VAL A 9 -9.30 3.63 4.88
N TRP A 10 -8.11 3.03 4.91
CA TRP A 10 -7.15 3.24 5.99
C TRP A 10 -6.69 4.69 6.04
N ASP A 11 -6.37 5.17 7.25
CA ASP A 11 -5.94 6.56 7.43
C ASP A 11 -4.72 6.92 6.58
N LYS A 12 -3.81 5.97 6.40
CA LYS A 12 -2.62 6.17 5.57
C LYS A 12 -2.93 6.57 4.13
N LEU A 13 -4.10 6.21 3.63
CA LEU A 13 -4.49 6.53 2.24
C LEU A 13 -4.76 8.02 2.04
N ASN A 14 -4.82 8.80 3.11
CA ASN A 14 -4.89 10.26 3.04
C ASN A 14 -3.51 10.90 2.95
N ASP A 15 -2.44 10.15 3.17
CA ASP A 15 -1.08 10.67 3.13
C ASP A 15 -0.57 10.73 1.69
N PRO A 16 0.39 11.61 1.40
CA PRO A 16 1.00 11.65 0.06
C PRO A 16 1.81 10.41 -0.28
N GLN A 17 2.33 9.74 0.73
CA GLN A 17 3.04 8.47 0.58
C GLN A 17 2.52 7.48 1.60
N PHE A 18 2.43 6.23 1.22
CA PHE A 18 1.98 5.18 2.13
C PHE A 18 2.61 3.84 1.77
N THR A 19 2.61 2.93 2.73
CA THR A 19 3.02 1.55 2.51
C THR A 19 1.80 0.63 2.61
N THR A 20 1.92 -0.56 2.05
CA THR A 20 0.94 -1.62 2.27
C THR A 20 1.64 -2.96 2.32
N ILE A 21 1.12 -3.85 3.13
CA ILE A 21 1.67 -5.18 3.34
C ILE A 21 0.74 -6.19 2.71
N ARG A 22 1.28 -7.05 1.86
CA ARG A 22 0.54 -8.08 1.13
C ARG A 22 1.18 -9.43 1.35
N SER A 23 0.39 -10.49 1.34
CA SER A 23 0.93 -11.84 1.40
C SER A 23 1.86 -12.07 0.22
N TRP A 24 2.94 -12.82 0.45
CA TRP A 24 3.92 -13.09 -0.59
C TRP A 24 3.59 -14.35 -1.37
N ASN A 25 3.80 -14.31 -2.68
CA ASN A 25 4.11 -15.46 -3.50
C ASN A 25 4.97 -14.95 -4.65
N GLN A 26 5.65 -15.84 -5.34
CA GLN A 26 6.60 -15.44 -6.39
C GLN A 26 5.90 -14.71 -7.53
N GLU A 27 4.71 -15.13 -7.89
CA GLU A 27 3.95 -14.49 -8.96
C GLU A 27 3.59 -13.06 -8.65
N LYS A 28 3.15 -12.78 -7.40
CA LYS A 28 2.86 -11.42 -6.96
C LYS A 28 4.14 -10.56 -6.92
N GLU A 29 5.22 -11.13 -6.40
CA GLU A 29 6.49 -10.41 -6.37
C GLU A 29 6.91 -9.97 -7.76
N ASP A 30 6.89 -10.89 -8.72
CA ASP A 30 7.28 -10.61 -10.10
C ASP A 30 6.37 -9.54 -10.72
N TYR A 31 5.08 -9.64 -10.47
CA TYR A 31 4.11 -8.66 -10.97
C TYR A 31 4.43 -7.26 -10.45
N TYR A 32 4.58 -7.10 -9.14
CA TYR A 32 4.83 -5.78 -8.57
C TYR A 32 6.19 -5.23 -8.98
N ARG A 33 7.21 -6.08 -9.09
CA ARG A 33 8.52 -5.61 -9.56
C ARG A 33 8.45 -5.04 -10.97
N ARG A 34 7.64 -5.63 -11.84
CA ARG A 34 7.44 -5.10 -13.19
C ARG A 34 6.67 -3.78 -13.20
N CYS A 35 5.94 -3.51 -12.15
CA CYS A 35 5.08 -2.32 -12.06
C CYS A 35 5.72 -1.15 -11.32
N ILE A 36 6.97 -1.27 -10.88
CA ILE A 36 7.65 -0.16 -10.21
C ILE A 36 7.69 1.04 -11.16
N GLY A 37 7.29 2.20 -10.64
CA GLY A 37 7.20 3.44 -11.42
C GLY A 37 5.87 3.64 -12.13
N GLN A 38 5.01 2.64 -12.14
CA GLN A 38 3.71 2.73 -12.81
C GLN A 38 2.62 3.21 -11.87
N GLU A 39 1.60 3.80 -12.45
CA GLU A 39 0.45 4.28 -11.71
C GLU A 39 -0.53 3.15 -11.43
N PHE A 40 -1.08 3.18 -10.22
CA PHE A 40 -2.13 2.27 -9.77
C PHE A 40 -3.38 3.07 -9.41
N GLN A 41 -4.53 2.51 -9.72
CA GLN A 41 -5.77 2.94 -9.10
C GLN A 41 -5.89 2.25 -7.75
N VAL A 42 -6.12 3.04 -6.71
CA VAL A 42 -6.33 2.51 -5.36
C VAL A 42 -7.82 2.43 -5.12
N TRP A 43 -8.33 1.21 -4.99
CA TRP A 43 -9.77 0.94 -4.92
C TRP A 43 -10.22 0.54 -3.53
N LYS A 44 -11.39 1.04 -3.13
CA LYS A 44 -12.15 0.45 -2.04
C LYS A 44 -12.89 -0.74 -2.60
N ALA A 45 -12.76 -1.89 -1.96
CA ALA A 45 -13.41 -3.12 -2.37
C ALA A 45 -14.30 -3.64 -1.26
N LYS A 46 -15.35 -4.36 -1.64
CA LYS A 46 -16.20 -5.04 -0.68
C LYS A 46 -15.41 -6.16 -0.03
N GLU A 47 -15.48 -6.26 1.29
CA GLU A 47 -14.72 -7.27 2.02
C GLU A 47 -15.33 -8.66 1.87
N ALA A 48 -16.65 -8.74 1.85
CA ALA A 48 -17.35 -10.02 1.78
C ALA A 48 -17.42 -10.56 0.36
N TYR A 49 -17.43 -11.87 0.24
CA TYR A 49 -17.63 -12.53 -1.04
C TYR A 49 -19.06 -12.26 -1.57
N PRO A 50 -19.24 -12.04 -2.90
CA PRO A 50 -18.17 -11.92 -3.89
C PRO A 50 -17.48 -10.57 -3.81
N PHE A 51 -16.15 -10.58 -4.02
CA PHE A 51 -15.39 -9.34 -4.05
C PHE A 51 -15.88 -8.45 -5.18
N ARG A 52 -16.07 -7.19 -4.88
CA ARG A 52 -16.43 -6.19 -5.86
C ARG A 52 -15.65 -4.90 -5.59
N LEU A 53 -15.15 -4.30 -6.66
CA LEU A 53 -14.59 -2.97 -6.58
C LEU A 53 -15.75 -1.98 -6.44
N GLU A 54 -15.68 -1.09 -5.46
CA GLU A 54 -16.74 -0.14 -5.20
C GLU A 54 -16.45 1.24 -5.77
N TYR A 55 -15.30 1.81 -5.46
CA TYR A 55 -14.90 3.12 -5.97
C TYR A 55 -13.40 3.33 -5.86
N VAL A 56 -12.89 4.27 -6.65
CA VAL A 56 -11.47 4.65 -6.61
C VAL A 56 -11.27 5.64 -5.46
N ILE A 57 -10.34 5.32 -4.57
CA ILE A 57 -9.97 6.20 -3.45
C ILE A 57 -8.99 7.27 -3.94
N CYS A 58 -7.95 6.84 -4.65
CA CYS A 58 -6.92 7.72 -5.16
C CYS A 58 -6.10 7.00 -6.23
N HIS A 59 -5.15 7.73 -6.80
CA HIS A 59 -4.14 7.19 -7.71
C HIS A 59 -2.79 7.33 -7.05
N ALA A 60 -1.93 6.33 -7.21
CA ALA A 60 -0.60 6.35 -6.63
C ALA A 60 0.37 5.56 -7.49
N TYR A 61 1.64 5.93 -7.41
CA TYR A 61 2.71 5.28 -8.16
C TYR A 61 3.46 4.34 -7.24
N LEU A 62 3.73 3.14 -7.71
CA LEU A 62 4.52 2.17 -6.96
C LEU A 62 5.99 2.59 -6.99
N LEU A 63 6.54 2.89 -5.83
CA LEU A 63 7.94 3.34 -5.71
C LEU A 63 8.89 2.19 -5.52
N ASP A 64 8.52 1.23 -4.69
CA ASP A 64 9.43 0.17 -4.28
C ASP A 64 8.67 -1.02 -3.73
N ILE A 65 9.35 -2.16 -3.72
CA ILE A 65 8.83 -3.39 -3.13
C ILE A 65 9.97 -4.08 -2.38
N GLN A 66 9.65 -4.63 -1.22
CA GLN A 66 10.57 -5.41 -0.41
C GLN A 66 9.91 -6.72 -0.04
N VAL A 67 10.70 -7.79 -0.06
CA VAL A 67 10.28 -9.11 0.41
C VAL A 67 10.90 -9.27 1.78
N VAL A 68 10.08 -9.30 2.82
CA VAL A 68 10.58 -9.26 4.20
C VAL A 68 9.84 -10.22 5.10
N ASP A 69 10.51 -10.60 6.20
CA ASP A 69 9.84 -11.24 7.32
C ASP A 69 9.08 -10.14 8.08
N PRO A 70 7.79 -10.34 8.37
CA PRO A 70 7.00 -9.30 9.07
C PRO A 70 7.61 -8.87 10.40
N LYS A 71 8.36 -9.75 11.06
CA LYS A 71 9.05 -9.42 12.31
C LYS A 71 10.12 -8.35 12.15
N ASN A 72 10.61 -8.16 10.93
CA ASN A 72 11.62 -7.16 10.63
C ASN A 72 11.03 -5.81 10.20
N ILE A 73 9.70 -5.71 10.10
CA ILE A 73 9.05 -4.44 9.78
C ILE A 73 8.96 -3.61 11.06
N PRO A 74 9.41 -2.35 11.04
CA PRO A 74 9.30 -1.49 12.22
C PRO A 74 7.88 -1.38 12.72
N LEU A 75 7.70 -1.40 14.04
CA LEU A 75 6.37 -1.36 14.64
C LEU A 75 5.57 -0.14 14.19
N GLY A 76 6.22 1.01 14.06
CA GLY A 76 5.55 2.22 13.61
C GLY A 76 4.96 2.09 12.21
N VAL A 77 5.65 1.37 11.31
CA VAL A 77 5.15 1.10 9.97
C VAL A 77 3.94 0.18 10.03
N LEU A 78 4.03 -0.91 10.81
CA LEU A 78 2.91 -1.83 10.99
C LEU A 78 1.67 -1.12 11.54
N GLN A 79 1.84 -0.30 12.56
CA GLN A 79 0.74 0.40 13.19
C GLN A 79 0.10 1.39 12.22
N LYS A 80 0.89 2.12 11.48
CA LYS A 80 0.39 3.09 10.50
C LYS A 80 -0.38 2.40 9.38
N ASP A 81 0.08 1.23 8.96
CA ASP A 81 -0.58 0.48 7.89
C ASP A 81 -1.99 0.05 8.24
N VAL A 82 -2.27 -0.15 9.51
CA VAL A 82 -3.55 -0.70 9.98
C VAL A 82 -4.26 0.26 10.95
N THR A 83 -4.08 1.55 10.76
CA THR A 83 -4.83 2.56 11.51
C THR A 83 -6.07 2.98 10.73
N PHE A 84 -7.22 2.84 11.36
CA PHE A 84 -8.51 3.16 10.76
C PHE A 84 -9.30 4.04 11.72
N ASN A 85 -9.69 5.24 11.26
CA ASN A 85 -10.39 6.24 12.05
C ASN A 85 -9.68 6.52 13.38
N GLY A 86 -8.35 6.62 13.33
CA GLY A 86 -7.53 6.94 14.49
C GLY A 86 -7.22 5.76 15.41
N SER A 87 -7.74 4.57 15.11
CA SER A 87 -7.53 3.38 15.95
C SER A 87 -6.70 2.33 15.22
N ILE A 88 -5.78 1.73 15.96
CA ILE A 88 -4.96 0.64 15.42
C ILE A 88 -5.77 -0.66 15.44
N GLU A 89 -5.89 -1.28 14.28
CA GLU A 89 -6.61 -2.55 14.13
C GLU A 89 -5.68 -3.73 14.38
N ARG A 90 -5.56 -4.12 15.64
CA ARG A 90 -4.59 -5.14 16.08
C ARG A 90 -4.80 -6.50 15.44
N THR A 91 -6.03 -6.84 15.12
CA THR A 91 -6.35 -8.10 14.43
C THR A 91 -5.60 -8.23 13.11
N TRP A 92 -5.43 -7.13 12.40
CA TRP A 92 -4.70 -7.13 11.13
C TRP A 92 -3.21 -7.32 11.35
N ILE A 93 -2.65 -6.74 12.43
CA ILE A 93 -1.24 -6.99 12.79
C ILE A 93 -1.04 -8.48 13.05
N ASP A 94 -1.93 -9.09 13.81
CA ASP A 94 -1.85 -10.52 14.12
C ASP A 94 -1.89 -11.37 12.87
N ARG A 95 -2.74 -11.03 11.90
CA ARG A 95 -2.80 -11.72 10.61
C ARG A 95 -1.50 -11.57 9.83
N ILE A 96 -0.92 -10.39 9.81
CA ILE A 96 0.35 -10.14 9.14
C ILE A 96 1.44 -10.98 9.76
N MET A 97 1.49 -11.04 11.08
CA MET A 97 2.53 -11.76 11.81
C MET A 97 2.48 -13.28 11.66
N LYS A 98 1.36 -13.82 11.18
CA LYS A 98 1.25 -15.25 10.89
C LYS A 98 1.98 -15.67 9.64
N ASN A 99 2.37 -14.72 8.79
CA ASN A 99 3.11 -15.01 7.58
C ASN A 99 4.59 -15.10 7.87
N LYS A 100 5.31 -15.96 7.16
CA LYS A 100 6.77 -16.01 7.24
C LYS A 100 7.39 -14.93 6.38
N THR A 101 6.76 -14.62 5.27
CA THR A 101 7.26 -13.69 4.28
C THR A 101 6.11 -12.88 3.75
N VAL A 102 6.31 -11.58 3.63
CA VAL A 102 5.31 -10.66 3.08
C VAL A 102 5.97 -9.73 2.08
N LEU A 103 5.12 -9.08 1.28
CA LEU A 103 5.53 -7.99 0.40
C LEU A 103 5.22 -6.67 1.09
N LEU A 104 6.22 -5.81 1.19
CA LEU A 104 6.06 -4.44 1.67
C LEU A 104 6.15 -3.54 0.45
N LEU A 105 5.04 -2.91 0.09
CA LEU A 105 4.93 -2.04 -1.08
C LEU A 105 4.91 -0.59 -0.63
N ALA A 106 5.66 0.27 -1.32
CA ALA A 106 5.68 1.70 -1.04
C ALA A 106 5.09 2.46 -2.22
N PHE A 107 4.15 3.34 -1.93
CA PHE A 107 3.44 4.14 -2.95
C PHE A 107 3.58 5.63 -2.67
N SER A 108 3.52 6.42 -3.75
CA SER A 108 3.43 7.87 -3.66
C SER A 108 2.34 8.37 -4.61
N LYS A 109 1.59 9.35 -4.18
CA LYS A 109 0.57 9.98 -5.03
C LYS A 109 1.20 10.88 -6.08
N GLN A 110 2.50 11.18 -5.95
CA GLN A 110 3.25 11.95 -6.93
C GLN A 110 4.28 11.08 -7.59
N ARG A 111 4.53 11.31 -8.87
CA ARG A 111 5.64 10.66 -9.56
C ARG A 111 6.94 11.02 -8.87
N LYS A 112 7.89 10.06 -8.84
CA LYS A 112 9.17 10.26 -8.18
C LYS A 112 9.87 11.54 -8.64
N GLY A 113 9.85 11.83 -9.92
CA GLY A 113 10.46 13.06 -10.44
C GLY A 113 9.75 14.32 -9.98
N GLN A 114 8.45 14.28 -9.82
CA GLN A 114 7.66 15.43 -9.40
C GLN A 114 7.88 15.79 -7.94
N GLN A 115 8.22 14.81 -7.12
CA GLN A 115 8.48 15.06 -5.70
C GLN A 115 9.65 15.97 -5.45
N ARG A 116 10.54 16.09 -6.41
CA ARG A 116 11.74 16.90 -6.29
C ARG A 116 11.59 18.26 -6.91
N LEU A 117 10.44 18.56 -7.46
CA LEU A 117 10.25 19.87 -8.07
C LEU A 117 10.37 20.97 -7.04
N PRO A 118 11.10 22.02 -7.35
CA PRO A 118 11.22 23.12 -6.42
C PRO A 118 9.87 23.75 -6.19
N ILE A 119 9.66 24.10 -4.99
CA ILE A 119 8.45 24.76 -4.65
C ILE A 119 8.33 26.09 -5.31
N GLY A 120 9.27 26.63 -5.62
CA GLY A 120 9.16 27.86 -6.30
C GLY A 120 8.99 27.76 -7.73
N ARG A 121 8.87 26.88 -8.20
CA ARG A 121 8.86 26.82 -9.48
C ARG A 121 7.75 26.73 -10.04
N VAL A 122 7.66 27.00 -9.75
CA VAL A 122 7.01 26.75 -10.01
C VAL A 122 6.56 26.42 -10.61
N CYS A 123 6.42 26.21 -10.51
CA CYS A 123 6.15 25.71 -10.80
C CYS A 123 6.13 25.46 -10.66
#